data_05505c1434a89be5e10814031c67d42d
#
_entry.id   05505c1434a89be5e10814031c67d42d
#
_cell.length_a   1.000
_cell.length_b   1.000
_cell.length_c   1.000
_cell.angle_alpha   90.00
_cell.angle_beta   90.00
_cell.angle_gamma   90.00
#
_symmetry.space_group_name_H-M   'P 1'
#
loop_
_entity.id
_entity.type
_entity.pdbx_description
1 polymer ?
#
loop_
_entity_poly.entity_id
_entity_poly.type
_entity_poly.pdbx_seq_one_letter_code
_entity_poly.pdbx_strand_id
1 'polypeptide(L)'
;MTRLMIALSAMVVVLFLLSLTVGPADVRPTESLAALFDDGYGPLTLVMREIRLPRALLAVIIGGGLGLAGAAMQGYLRNPLAEPGLIGVSSSAALGAVLAINTGLAASLTLGLPLAALAGALAGVFLVMALAGPQGGSLTLILAGIAISAMAAALTSLVLNLSPNPFAANEIVFWMMGSLADRSMLHVWLVLPFALTGAAILLTLGRGLDALTLGEDAAQTMGMNLNRMRLLLVIGTAGIVGGATAVAGAIGFIGLVVPHILRPLVGGQPSRLLWASALGGAIMLQLADIAVRVILPSRDLKLGVVTALVGAPLFLHLIYKTRKGLA
;
A
#
# COMPACT_ATOMS: atom_id res chain seq x y z
N MET A 1 -11.61 23.02 -2.66
CA MET A 1 -10.44 22.19 -2.28
C MET A 1 -10.29 22.08 -0.76
N THR A 2 -10.18 23.20 -0.03
CA THR A 2 -9.98 23.19 1.43
C THR A 2 -11.06 22.42 2.20
N ARG A 3 -12.35 22.59 1.85
CA ARG A 3 -13.45 21.84 2.48
C ARG A 3 -13.34 20.34 2.29
N LEU A 4 -12.93 19.86 1.10
CA LEU A 4 -12.72 18.44 0.83
C LEU A 4 -11.57 17.88 1.69
N MET A 5 -10.44 18.60 1.77
CA MET A 5 -9.30 18.17 2.58
C MET A 5 -9.66 18.10 4.06
N ILE A 6 -10.38 19.10 4.57
CA ILE A 6 -10.86 19.11 5.96
C ILE A 6 -11.78 17.91 6.21
N ALA A 7 -12.74 17.65 5.32
CA ALA A 7 -13.67 16.52 5.46
C ALA A 7 -12.93 15.16 5.43
N LEU A 8 -11.99 14.96 4.51
CA LEU A 8 -11.19 13.73 4.45
C LEU A 8 -10.30 13.57 5.69
N SER A 9 -9.66 14.66 6.15
CA SER A 9 -8.83 14.61 7.37
C SER A 9 -9.68 14.31 8.62
N ALA A 10 -10.84 14.93 8.76
CA ALA A 10 -11.77 14.65 9.84
C ALA A 10 -12.23 13.20 9.81
N MET A 11 -12.52 12.64 8.63
CA MET A 11 -12.91 11.25 8.46
C MET A 11 -11.76 10.29 8.87
N VAL A 12 -10.51 10.58 8.50
CA VAL A 12 -9.34 9.79 8.95
C VAL A 12 -9.26 9.75 10.47
N VAL A 13 -9.43 10.92 11.14
CA VAL A 13 -9.38 11.01 12.60
C VAL A 13 -10.54 10.22 13.24
N VAL A 14 -11.76 10.38 12.74
CA VAL A 14 -12.94 9.67 13.25
C VAL A 14 -12.76 8.16 13.12
N LEU A 15 -12.31 7.68 11.96
CA LEU A 15 -12.08 6.25 11.74
C LEU A 15 -10.91 5.73 12.57
N PHE A 16 -9.87 6.53 12.79
CA PHE A 16 -8.77 6.17 13.67
C PHE A 16 -9.25 5.95 15.11
N LEU A 17 -10.02 6.89 15.64
CA LEU A 17 -10.61 6.76 16.98
C LEU A 17 -11.58 5.57 17.06
N LEU A 18 -12.41 5.38 16.03
CA LEU A 18 -13.30 4.23 15.94
C LEU A 18 -12.50 2.91 15.90
N SER A 19 -11.41 2.85 15.13
CA SER A 19 -10.54 1.67 15.06
C SER A 19 -9.94 1.29 16.41
N LEU A 20 -9.67 2.26 17.29
CA LEU A 20 -9.18 2.02 18.64
C LEU A 20 -10.25 1.42 19.56
N THR A 21 -11.51 1.70 19.33
CA THR A 21 -12.63 1.22 20.18
C THR A 21 -13.19 -0.12 19.71
N VAL A 22 -13.09 -0.45 18.41
CA VAL A 22 -13.61 -1.70 17.84
C VAL A 22 -12.64 -2.86 18.08
N GLY A 23 -13.15 -3.98 18.59
CA GLY A 23 -12.38 -5.22 18.80
C GLY A 23 -13.19 -6.29 19.52
N PRO A 24 -12.68 -7.52 19.61
CA PRO A 24 -13.42 -8.66 20.19
C PRO A 24 -13.69 -8.53 21.71
N ALA A 25 -12.94 -7.68 22.40
CA ALA A 25 -13.22 -7.37 23.82
C ALA A 25 -14.34 -6.33 23.90
N ASP A 26 -15.41 -6.67 24.61
CA ASP A 26 -16.54 -5.78 24.89
C ASP A 26 -16.16 -4.78 25.99
N VAL A 27 -15.52 -3.68 25.58
CA VAL A 27 -15.01 -2.63 26.46
C VAL A 27 -15.63 -1.30 26.05
N ARG A 28 -16.01 -0.49 27.02
CA ARG A 28 -16.55 0.85 26.75
C ARG A 28 -15.55 1.73 25.99
N PRO A 29 -15.99 2.49 24.98
CA PRO A 29 -15.10 3.35 24.20
C PRO A 29 -14.27 4.31 25.05
N THR A 30 -14.87 4.85 26.11
CA THR A 30 -14.18 5.76 27.07
C THR A 30 -13.05 5.08 27.82
N GLU A 31 -13.25 3.86 28.29
CA GLU A 31 -12.24 3.06 28.98
C GLU A 31 -11.11 2.65 28.03
N SER A 32 -11.47 2.28 26.78
CA SER A 32 -10.49 1.97 25.74
C SER A 32 -9.56 3.16 25.47
N LEU A 33 -10.10 4.37 25.32
CA LEU A 33 -9.28 5.56 25.09
C LEU A 33 -8.47 5.97 26.33
N ALA A 34 -9.04 5.87 27.53
CA ALA A 34 -8.34 6.16 28.77
C ALA A 34 -7.15 5.22 29.00
N ALA A 35 -7.31 3.93 28.69
CA ALA A 35 -6.25 2.92 28.81
C ALA A 35 -5.02 3.16 27.92
N LEU A 36 -5.10 4.05 26.93
CA LEU A 36 -3.92 4.46 26.17
C LEU A 36 -2.96 5.31 27.02
N PHE A 37 -3.48 6.05 28.00
CA PHE A 37 -2.72 7.06 28.75
C PHE A 37 -2.57 6.69 30.23
N ASP A 38 -3.34 5.73 30.72
CA ASP A 38 -3.36 5.33 32.13
C ASP A 38 -3.03 3.82 32.25
N ASP A 39 -2.04 3.51 33.09
CA ASP A 39 -1.61 2.14 33.37
C ASP A 39 -2.56 1.40 34.33
N GLY A 40 -3.50 2.11 34.97
CA GLY A 40 -4.48 1.57 35.89
C GLY A 40 -5.47 0.56 35.32
N TYR A 41 -5.57 0.47 34.00
CA TYR A 41 -6.48 -0.46 33.33
C TYR A 41 -5.90 -1.87 33.10
N GLY A 42 -4.67 -2.15 33.57
CA GLY A 42 -4.07 -3.47 33.55
C GLY A 42 -4.00 -4.12 32.16
N PRO A 43 -4.62 -5.30 31.93
CA PRO A 43 -4.56 -5.98 30.63
C PRO A 43 -5.10 -5.15 29.46
N LEU A 44 -6.07 -4.27 29.71
CA LEU A 44 -6.62 -3.41 28.67
C LEU A 44 -5.58 -2.42 28.14
N THR A 45 -4.71 -1.88 28.99
CA THR A 45 -3.61 -1.00 28.58
C THR A 45 -2.69 -1.70 27.58
N LEU A 46 -2.34 -2.96 27.82
CA LEU A 46 -1.53 -3.76 26.88
C LEU A 46 -2.26 -3.98 25.56
N VAL A 47 -3.54 -4.34 25.59
CA VAL A 47 -4.35 -4.51 24.35
C VAL A 47 -4.39 -3.22 23.55
N MET A 48 -4.56 -2.07 24.20
CA MET A 48 -4.66 -0.79 23.53
C MET A 48 -3.31 -0.35 22.94
N ARG A 49 -2.22 -0.47 23.69
CA ARG A 49 -0.89 0.02 23.26
C ARG A 49 -0.17 -0.94 22.33
N GLU A 50 -0.31 -2.26 22.54
CA GLU A 50 0.47 -3.25 21.79
C GLU A 50 -0.29 -3.87 20.60
N ILE A 51 -1.63 -3.81 20.60
CA ILE A 51 -2.45 -4.44 19.56
C ILE A 51 -3.24 -3.40 18.78
N ARG A 52 -4.10 -2.60 19.44
CA ARG A 52 -5.04 -1.71 18.73
C ARG A 52 -4.36 -0.48 18.15
N LEU A 53 -3.49 0.18 18.89
CA LEU A 53 -2.79 1.39 18.43
C LEU A 53 -1.86 1.10 17.23
N PRO A 54 -0.97 0.10 17.28
CA PRO A 54 -0.14 -0.22 16.11
C PRO A 54 -0.95 -0.55 14.87
N ARG A 55 -2.04 -1.31 15.01
CA ARG A 55 -2.93 -1.68 13.93
C ARG A 55 -3.61 -0.46 13.29
N ALA A 56 -4.13 0.44 14.11
CA ALA A 56 -4.76 1.69 13.64
C ALA A 56 -3.74 2.62 12.94
N LEU A 57 -2.53 2.75 13.49
CA LEU A 57 -1.44 3.52 12.86
C LEU A 57 -1.02 2.93 11.53
N LEU A 58 -0.83 1.61 11.45
CA LEU A 58 -0.49 0.93 10.21
C LEU A 58 -1.57 1.09 9.14
N ALA A 59 -2.86 1.04 9.52
CA ALA A 59 -3.94 1.28 8.58
C ALA A 59 -3.86 2.68 7.94
N VAL A 60 -3.54 3.72 8.73
CA VAL A 60 -3.36 5.09 8.23
C VAL A 60 -2.12 5.19 7.34
N ILE A 61 -0.97 4.71 7.82
CA ILE A 61 0.32 4.85 7.14
C ILE A 61 0.33 4.08 5.81
N ILE A 62 -0.06 2.81 5.84
CA ILE A 62 -0.06 1.94 4.67
C ILE A 62 -1.14 2.37 3.68
N GLY A 63 -2.37 2.59 4.17
CA GLY A 63 -3.47 3.03 3.31
C GLY A 63 -3.17 4.37 2.64
N GLY A 64 -2.69 5.33 3.42
CA GLY A 64 -2.30 6.65 2.92
C GLY A 64 -1.16 6.57 1.90
N GLY A 65 -0.14 5.78 2.19
CA GLY A 65 0.96 5.54 1.28
C GLY A 65 0.53 4.92 -0.04
N LEU A 66 -0.27 3.84 0.01
CA LEU A 66 -0.76 3.16 -1.20
C LEU A 66 -1.66 4.06 -2.05
N GLY A 67 -2.54 4.85 -1.43
CA GLY A 67 -3.36 5.83 -2.14
C GLY A 67 -2.52 6.90 -2.83
N LEU A 68 -1.51 7.44 -2.15
CA LEU A 68 -0.56 8.42 -2.69
C LEU A 68 0.25 7.84 -3.85
N ALA A 69 0.83 6.65 -3.67
CA ALA A 69 1.60 5.96 -4.70
C ALA A 69 0.75 5.68 -5.95
N GLY A 70 -0.51 5.27 -5.75
CA GLY A 70 -1.46 5.08 -6.83
C GLY A 70 -1.73 6.35 -7.62
N ALA A 71 -2.00 7.46 -6.94
CA ALA A 71 -2.21 8.76 -7.59
C ALA A 71 -1.00 9.22 -8.38
N ALA A 72 0.21 9.04 -7.84
CA ALA A 72 1.46 9.38 -8.52
C ALA A 72 1.68 8.53 -9.79
N MET A 73 1.46 7.21 -9.68
CA MET A 73 1.55 6.28 -10.82
C MET A 73 0.54 6.62 -11.92
N GLN A 74 -0.73 6.85 -11.54
CA GLN A 74 -1.77 7.23 -12.50
C GLN A 74 -1.49 8.56 -13.19
N GLY A 75 -0.94 9.54 -12.44
CA GLY A 75 -0.54 10.84 -12.98
C GLY A 75 0.63 10.72 -13.98
N TYR A 76 1.66 9.98 -13.61
CA TYR A 76 2.84 9.80 -14.45
C TYR A 76 2.56 9.00 -15.72
N LEU A 77 1.85 7.87 -15.59
CA LEU A 77 1.49 7.01 -16.73
C LEU A 77 0.32 7.56 -17.55
N ARG A 78 -0.30 8.65 -17.11
CA ARG A 78 -1.51 9.23 -17.69
C ARG A 78 -2.60 8.17 -17.93
N ASN A 79 -2.64 7.19 -17.03
CA ASN A 79 -3.55 6.06 -17.11
C ASN A 79 -4.28 5.91 -15.76
N PRO A 80 -5.62 6.10 -15.69
CA PRO A 80 -6.39 5.98 -14.46
C PRO A 80 -6.46 4.54 -13.92
N LEU A 81 -6.02 3.56 -14.69
CA LEU A 81 -5.99 2.15 -14.31
C LEU A 81 -4.61 1.70 -13.81
N ALA A 82 -3.64 2.63 -13.71
CA ALA A 82 -2.33 2.31 -13.19
C ALA A 82 -2.40 2.04 -11.69
N GLU A 83 -1.72 0.96 -11.27
CA GLU A 83 -1.60 0.55 -9.86
C GLU A 83 -0.13 0.50 -9.46
N PRO A 84 0.22 0.85 -8.20
CA PRO A 84 1.61 0.79 -7.72
C PRO A 84 2.27 -0.58 -7.86
N GLY A 85 1.50 -1.67 -7.81
CA GLY A 85 1.97 -3.04 -8.01
C GLY A 85 2.57 -3.32 -9.39
N LEU A 86 2.23 -2.52 -10.41
CA LEU A 86 2.73 -2.69 -11.79
C LEU A 86 4.26 -2.62 -11.92
N ILE A 87 4.95 -1.96 -11.00
CA ILE A 87 6.41 -1.87 -11.00
C ILE A 87 7.10 -3.07 -10.34
N GLY A 88 6.38 -4.15 -10.03
CA GLY A 88 6.95 -5.41 -9.57
C GLY A 88 7.43 -5.45 -8.12
N VAL A 89 7.32 -4.36 -7.37
CA VAL A 89 7.84 -4.23 -6.00
C VAL A 89 7.16 -5.19 -5.05
N SER A 90 5.82 -5.25 -5.06
CA SER A 90 5.06 -6.15 -4.16
C SER A 90 5.37 -7.62 -4.40
N SER A 91 5.46 -8.04 -5.67
CA SER A 91 5.76 -9.43 -6.03
C SER A 91 7.19 -9.82 -5.62
N SER A 92 8.15 -8.90 -5.80
CA SER A 92 9.53 -9.11 -5.38
C SER A 92 9.69 -9.12 -3.86
N ALA A 93 8.96 -8.26 -3.15
CA ALA A 93 8.89 -8.28 -1.68
C ALA A 93 8.29 -9.60 -1.18
N ALA A 94 7.22 -10.07 -1.82
CA ALA A 94 6.59 -11.35 -1.50
C ALA A 94 7.58 -12.52 -1.69
N LEU A 95 8.33 -12.54 -2.77
CA LEU A 95 9.37 -13.55 -2.99
C LEU A 95 10.42 -13.53 -1.87
N GLY A 96 10.88 -12.34 -1.46
CA GLY A 96 11.81 -12.19 -0.33
C GLY A 96 11.26 -12.79 0.97
N ALA A 97 10.00 -12.47 1.30
CA ALA A 97 9.31 -13.02 2.47
C ALA A 97 9.15 -14.55 2.39
N VAL A 98 8.75 -15.06 1.23
CA VAL A 98 8.59 -16.49 0.97
C VAL A 98 9.90 -17.25 1.18
N LEU A 99 11.01 -16.70 0.69
CA LEU A 99 12.34 -17.27 0.93
C LEU A 99 12.69 -17.28 2.42
N ALA A 100 12.37 -16.20 3.17
CA ALA A 100 12.62 -16.13 4.61
C ALA A 100 11.81 -17.17 5.41
N ILE A 101 10.53 -17.39 5.04
CA ILE A 101 9.69 -18.41 5.69
C ILE A 101 10.23 -19.80 5.35
N ASN A 102 10.50 -20.09 4.07
CA ASN A 102 10.93 -21.41 3.63
C ASN A 102 12.31 -21.82 4.17
N THR A 103 13.23 -20.87 4.35
CA THR A 103 14.57 -21.10 4.91
C THR A 103 14.62 -21.09 6.43
N GLY A 104 13.52 -20.78 7.12
CA GLY A 104 13.45 -20.63 8.58
C GLY A 104 14.05 -19.32 9.10
N LEU A 105 14.48 -18.40 8.25
CA LEU A 105 15.00 -17.09 8.64
C LEU A 105 13.95 -16.26 9.38
N ALA A 106 12.69 -16.39 8.97
CA ALA A 106 11.55 -15.71 9.63
C ALA A 106 11.37 -16.17 11.09
N ALA A 107 11.65 -17.44 11.38
CA ALA A 107 11.56 -18.00 12.74
C ALA A 107 12.80 -17.68 13.60
N SER A 108 13.97 -17.55 12.98
CA SER A 108 15.24 -17.33 13.69
C SER A 108 15.47 -15.85 14.08
N LEU A 109 14.88 -14.90 13.37
CA LEU A 109 15.06 -13.46 13.58
C LEU A 109 13.71 -12.75 13.64
N THR A 110 13.45 -11.97 14.68
CA THR A 110 12.20 -11.21 14.89
C THR A 110 11.81 -10.33 13.68
N LEU A 111 12.80 -9.76 13.00
CA LEU A 111 12.61 -8.95 11.79
C LEU A 111 13.03 -9.68 10.51
N GLY A 112 13.30 -10.98 10.58
CA GLY A 112 13.80 -11.77 9.44
C GLY A 112 12.87 -11.69 8.23
N LEU A 113 11.58 -11.87 8.45
CA LEU A 113 10.57 -11.78 7.40
C LEU A 113 10.43 -10.36 6.80
N PRO A 114 10.22 -9.29 7.57
CA PRO A 114 10.14 -7.93 7.03
C PRO A 114 11.41 -7.49 6.31
N LEU A 115 12.59 -7.80 6.85
CA LEU A 115 13.87 -7.43 6.23
C LEU A 115 14.10 -8.17 4.91
N ALA A 116 13.77 -9.45 4.84
CA ALA A 116 13.85 -10.21 3.60
C ALA A 116 12.87 -9.71 2.54
N ALA A 117 11.66 -9.33 2.95
CA ALA A 117 10.69 -8.70 2.05
C ALA A 117 11.20 -7.35 1.51
N LEU A 118 11.78 -6.49 2.37
CA LEU A 118 12.42 -5.25 1.95
C LEU A 118 13.59 -5.48 1.00
N ALA A 119 14.45 -6.47 1.28
CA ALA A 119 15.54 -6.84 0.38
C ALA A 119 15.02 -7.30 -0.99
N GLY A 120 13.96 -8.12 -1.01
CA GLY A 120 13.28 -8.51 -2.23
C GLY A 120 12.69 -7.32 -2.99
N ALA A 121 12.06 -6.38 -2.30
CA ALA A 121 11.55 -5.14 -2.89
C ALA A 121 12.66 -4.32 -3.54
N LEU A 122 13.78 -4.11 -2.85
CA LEU A 122 14.94 -3.38 -3.36
C LEU A 122 15.56 -4.07 -4.58
N ALA A 123 15.72 -5.39 -4.53
CA ALA A 123 16.21 -6.19 -5.66
C ALA A 123 15.28 -6.04 -6.87
N GLY A 124 13.97 -6.13 -6.67
CA GLY A 124 12.98 -5.94 -7.72
C GLY A 124 13.06 -4.57 -8.37
N VAL A 125 13.14 -3.50 -7.55
CA VAL A 125 13.32 -2.13 -8.04
C VAL A 125 14.58 -1.97 -8.86
N PHE A 126 15.70 -2.48 -8.35
CA PHE A 126 16.98 -2.44 -9.07
C PHE A 126 16.87 -3.13 -10.43
N LEU A 127 16.27 -4.32 -10.49
CA LEU A 127 16.08 -5.07 -11.73
C LEU A 127 15.16 -4.34 -12.71
N VAL A 128 14.05 -3.78 -12.22
CA VAL A 128 13.13 -2.98 -13.06
C VAL A 128 13.85 -1.77 -13.64
N MET A 129 14.62 -1.04 -12.83
CA MET A 129 15.36 0.13 -13.31
C MET A 129 16.48 -0.25 -14.28
N ALA A 130 17.17 -1.37 -14.04
CA ALA A 130 18.19 -1.88 -14.96
C ALA A 130 17.59 -2.28 -16.32
N LEU A 131 16.45 -2.99 -16.32
CA LEU A 131 15.73 -3.38 -17.54
C LEU A 131 15.12 -2.18 -18.27
N ALA A 132 14.52 -1.24 -17.56
CA ALA A 132 13.96 -0.04 -18.15
C ALA A 132 15.02 0.87 -18.78
N GLY A 133 16.25 0.83 -18.28
CA GLY A 133 17.36 1.63 -18.78
C GLY A 133 17.20 3.14 -18.49
N PRO A 134 18.25 3.95 -18.70
CA PRO A 134 18.23 5.37 -18.38
C PRO A 134 17.32 6.21 -19.26
N GLN A 135 17.05 5.77 -20.50
CA GLN A 135 16.23 6.47 -21.50
C GLN A 135 14.88 5.78 -21.75
N GLY A 136 14.54 4.71 -21.01
CA GLY A 136 13.29 3.97 -21.20
C GLY A 136 12.07 4.86 -20.91
N GLY A 137 11.05 4.81 -21.76
CA GLY A 137 9.77 5.51 -21.57
C GLY A 137 8.87 4.83 -20.53
N SER A 138 7.68 5.39 -20.34
CA SER A 138 6.65 4.83 -19.44
C SER A 138 6.26 3.40 -19.81
N LEU A 139 6.20 3.07 -21.10
CA LEU A 139 5.90 1.71 -21.57
C LEU A 139 6.98 0.71 -21.17
N THR A 140 8.26 1.05 -21.32
CA THR A 140 9.38 0.18 -20.93
C THR A 140 9.38 -0.08 -19.44
N LEU A 141 9.06 0.92 -18.63
CA LEU A 141 8.93 0.77 -17.17
C LEU A 141 7.82 -0.24 -16.81
N ILE A 142 6.65 -0.13 -17.43
CA ILE A 142 5.53 -1.05 -17.22
C ILE A 142 5.91 -2.48 -17.64
N LEU A 143 6.50 -2.65 -18.82
CA LEU A 143 6.91 -3.97 -19.33
C LEU A 143 7.96 -4.62 -18.43
N ALA A 144 8.95 -3.85 -17.97
CA ALA A 144 9.95 -4.32 -17.01
C ALA A 144 9.29 -4.75 -15.68
N GLY A 145 8.36 -3.94 -15.15
CA GLY A 145 7.62 -4.27 -13.94
C GLY A 145 6.79 -5.55 -14.07
N ILE A 146 6.08 -5.73 -15.19
CA ILE A 146 5.31 -6.95 -15.48
C ILE A 146 6.24 -8.17 -15.57
N ALA A 147 7.37 -8.06 -16.26
CA ALA A 147 8.33 -9.15 -16.41
C ALA A 147 8.91 -9.57 -15.04
N ILE A 148 9.32 -8.61 -14.22
CA ILE A 148 9.84 -8.89 -12.87
C ILE A 148 8.75 -9.46 -11.96
N SER A 149 7.50 -8.94 -12.04
CA SER A 149 6.36 -9.52 -11.30
C SER A 149 6.11 -10.97 -11.67
N ALA A 150 6.11 -11.28 -12.98
CA ALA A 150 5.89 -12.64 -13.47
C ALA A 150 7.03 -13.58 -13.02
N MET A 151 8.28 -13.13 -13.08
CA MET A 151 9.43 -13.89 -12.60
C MET A 151 9.35 -14.14 -11.10
N ALA A 152 9.07 -13.11 -10.30
CA ALA A 152 8.91 -13.23 -8.85
C ALA A 152 7.78 -14.20 -8.48
N ALA A 153 6.64 -14.13 -9.18
CA ALA A 153 5.52 -15.05 -8.99
C ALA A 153 5.89 -16.51 -9.35
N ALA A 154 6.60 -16.71 -10.46
CA ALA A 154 7.07 -18.04 -10.87
C ALA A 154 8.06 -18.63 -9.84
N LEU A 155 9.01 -17.82 -9.35
CA LEU A 155 9.94 -18.24 -8.30
C LEU A 155 9.23 -18.52 -6.97
N THR A 156 8.24 -17.72 -6.60
CA THR A 156 7.39 -17.96 -5.42
C THR A 156 6.67 -19.31 -5.55
N SER A 157 6.06 -19.58 -6.72
CA SER A 157 5.40 -20.86 -6.99
C SER A 157 6.38 -22.04 -6.96
N LEU A 158 7.59 -21.85 -7.46
CA LEU A 158 8.64 -22.86 -7.39
C LEU A 158 9.03 -23.18 -5.93
N VAL A 159 9.25 -22.14 -5.11
CA VAL A 159 9.57 -22.31 -3.67
C VAL A 159 8.45 -23.05 -2.95
N LEU A 160 7.18 -22.68 -3.21
CA LEU A 160 6.02 -23.34 -2.63
C LEU A 160 5.95 -24.83 -3.04
N ASN A 161 6.20 -25.13 -4.31
CA ASN A 161 6.17 -26.50 -4.84
C ASN A 161 7.28 -27.37 -4.27
N LEU A 162 8.48 -26.80 -4.06
CA LEU A 162 9.64 -27.47 -3.50
C LEU A 162 9.69 -27.46 -1.97
N SER A 163 8.73 -26.81 -1.30
CA SER A 163 8.73 -26.70 0.17
C SER A 163 8.51 -28.07 0.81
N PRO A 164 9.44 -28.55 1.63
CA PRO A 164 9.30 -29.84 2.30
C PRO A 164 8.32 -29.80 3.47
N ASN A 165 7.95 -28.59 3.93
CA ASN A 165 7.08 -28.38 5.07
C ASN A 165 5.72 -27.81 4.64
N PRO A 166 4.62 -28.58 4.74
CA PRO A 166 3.27 -28.11 4.39
C PRO A 166 2.81 -26.92 5.25
N PHE A 167 3.27 -26.81 6.49
CA PHE A 167 2.93 -25.68 7.37
C PHE A 167 3.55 -24.38 6.87
N ALA A 168 4.80 -24.39 6.40
CA ALA A 168 5.43 -23.23 5.78
C ALA A 168 4.67 -22.78 4.52
N ALA A 169 4.21 -23.71 3.70
CA ALA A 169 3.41 -23.38 2.52
C ALA A 169 2.09 -22.67 2.90
N ASN A 170 1.39 -23.16 3.93
CA ASN A 170 0.19 -22.49 4.44
C ASN A 170 0.50 -21.10 4.99
N GLU A 171 1.55 -20.95 5.79
CA GLU A 171 1.98 -19.65 6.33
C GLU A 171 2.26 -18.64 5.22
N ILE A 172 2.96 -19.05 4.17
CA ILE A 172 3.23 -18.24 2.98
C ILE A 172 1.93 -17.76 2.34
N VAL A 173 0.98 -18.66 2.10
CA VAL A 173 -0.32 -18.33 1.49
C VAL A 173 -1.08 -17.33 2.35
N PHE A 174 -1.16 -17.54 3.66
CA PHE A 174 -1.83 -16.61 4.57
C PHE A 174 -1.13 -15.25 4.64
N TRP A 175 0.20 -15.23 4.65
CA TRP A 175 0.96 -13.99 4.65
C TRP A 175 0.74 -13.18 3.35
N MET A 176 0.72 -13.87 2.21
CA MET A 176 0.48 -13.22 0.91
C MET A 176 -0.92 -12.59 0.79
N MET A 177 -1.90 -13.03 1.57
CA MET A 177 -3.25 -12.44 1.56
C MET A 177 -3.33 -11.07 2.24
N GLY A 178 -2.27 -10.63 2.94
CA GLY A 178 -2.18 -9.34 3.60
C GLY A 178 -3.04 -9.20 4.85
N SER A 179 -2.44 -8.72 5.95
CA SER A 179 -3.13 -8.51 7.24
C SER A 179 -2.42 -7.46 8.08
N LEU A 180 -3.19 -6.72 8.87
CA LEU A 180 -2.69 -5.85 9.93
C LEU A 180 -2.83 -6.49 11.32
N ALA A 181 -3.36 -7.71 11.41
CA ALA A 181 -3.40 -8.47 12.66
C ALA A 181 -1.98 -8.84 13.09
N ASP A 182 -1.78 -8.99 14.39
CA ASP A 182 -0.53 -9.42 15.03
C ASP A 182 0.68 -8.53 14.68
N ARG A 183 0.45 -7.23 14.47
CA ARG A 183 1.48 -6.23 14.25
C ARG A 183 1.64 -5.35 15.48
N SER A 184 2.90 -5.17 15.91
CA SER A 184 3.29 -4.36 17.08
C SER A 184 3.83 -2.98 16.66
N MET A 185 4.13 -2.13 17.63
CA MET A 185 4.78 -0.83 17.40
C MET A 185 6.13 -0.96 16.66
N LEU A 186 6.83 -2.09 16.79
CA LEU A 186 8.05 -2.36 16.04
C LEU A 186 7.81 -2.32 14.52
N HIS A 187 6.69 -2.86 14.04
CA HIS A 187 6.29 -2.83 12.64
C HIS A 187 5.93 -1.41 12.17
N VAL A 188 5.33 -0.59 13.06
CA VAL A 188 5.07 0.83 12.78
C VAL A 188 6.39 1.58 12.57
N TRP A 189 7.35 1.42 13.50
CA TRP A 189 8.66 2.06 13.39
C TRP A 189 9.46 1.59 12.18
N LEU A 190 9.28 0.34 11.75
CA LEU A 190 9.93 -0.21 10.58
C LEU A 190 9.39 0.39 9.28
N VAL A 191 8.07 0.52 9.13
CA VAL A 191 7.47 1.04 7.88
C VAL A 191 7.52 2.56 7.78
N LEU A 192 7.52 3.27 8.91
CA LEU A 192 7.40 4.71 8.98
C LEU A 192 8.46 5.47 8.15
N PRO A 193 9.78 5.17 8.25
CA PRO A 193 10.79 5.86 7.46
C PRO A 193 10.59 5.67 5.95
N PHE A 194 10.21 4.48 5.49
CA PHE A 194 9.94 4.21 4.08
C PHE A 194 8.68 4.92 3.59
N ALA A 195 7.63 4.93 4.40
CA ALA A 195 6.39 5.63 4.07
C ALA A 195 6.60 7.14 4.02
N LEU A 196 7.28 7.74 5.01
CA LEU A 196 7.52 9.18 5.06
C LEU A 196 8.48 9.65 3.96
N THR A 197 9.59 8.96 3.75
CA THR A 197 10.54 9.32 2.68
C THR A 197 9.92 9.13 1.30
N GLY A 198 9.22 8.01 1.08
CA GLY A 198 8.50 7.76 -0.15
C GLY A 198 7.41 8.80 -0.41
N ALA A 199 6.62 9.14 0.60
CA ALA A 199 5.59 10.18 0.49
C ALA A 199 6.20 11.56 0.19
N ALA A 200 7.26 11.95 0.91
CA ALA A 200 7.97 13.19 0.64
C ALA A 200 8.46 13.27 -0.81
N ILE A 201 9.08 12.20 -1.32
CA ILE A 201 9.54 12.12 -2.71
C ILE A 201 8.36 12.28 -3.68
N LEU A 202 7.27 11.50 -3.52
CA LEU A 202 6.14 11.53 -4.44
C LEU A 202 5.42 12.88 -4.45
N LEU A 203 5.31 13.55 -3.30
CA LEU A 203 4.70 14.88 -3.20
C LEU A 203 5.49 15.96 -3.95
N THR A 204 6.83 15.81 -4.10
CA THR A 204 7.62 16.74 -4.93
C THR A 204 7.27 16.67 -6.42
N LEU A 205 6.68 15.56 -6.86
CA LEU A 205 6.32 15.36 -8.27
C LEU A 205 5.08 16.13 -8.70
N GLY A 206 4.30 16.69 -7.78
CA GLY A 206 2.99 17.28 -8.05
C GLY A 206 2.97 18.24 -9.25
N ARG A 207 3.89 19.22 -9.30
CA ARG A 207 4.00 20.17 -10.43
C ARG A 207 4.35 19.50 -11.76
N GLY A 208 5.26 18.53 -11.72
CA GLY A 208 5.65 17.78 -12.90
C GLY A 208 4.51 16.90 -13.44
N LEU A 209 3.72 16.30 -12.53
CA LEU A 209 2.54 15.53 -12.91
C LEU A 209 1.44 16.42 -13.51
N ASP A 210 1.27 17.65 -12.99
CA ASP A 210 0.36 18.63 -13.60
C ASP A 210 0.81 19.00 -15.03
N ALA A 211 2.11 19.25 -15.23
CA ALA A 211 2.67 19.52 -16.55
C ALA A 211 2.50 18.34 -17.53
N LEU A 212 2.65 17.09 -17.06
CA LEU A 212 2.45 15.89 -17.87
C LEU A 212 1.02 15.73 -18.40
N THR A 213 0.03 16.39 -17.82
CA THR A 213 -1.35 16.37 -18.37
C THR A 213 -1.42 17.02 -19.75
N LEU A 214 -0.48 17.94 -20.07
CA LEU A 214 -0.36 18.60 -21.38
C LEU A 214 0.46 17.81 -22.40
N GLY A 215 1.05 16.67 -21.99
CA GLY A 215 1.92 15.83 -22.82
C GLY A 215 3.38 15.90 -22.39
N GLU A 216 4.17 14.90 -22.83
CA GLU A 216 5.59 14.80 -22.47
C GLU A 216 6.42 15.93 -23.04
N ASP A 217 6.19 16.29 -24.33
CA ASP A 217 6.90 17.38 -25.02
C ASP A 217 6.61 18.73 -24.35
N ALA A 218 5.35 19.00 -24.02
CA ALA A 218 4.97 20.21 -23.31
C ALA A 218 5.63 20.27 -21.91
N ALA A 219 5.62 19.16 -21.17
CA ALA A 219 6.28 19.11 -19.85
C ALA A 219 7.80 19.36 -19.95
N GLN A 220 8.47 18.80 -20.97
CA GLN A 220 9.90 19.06 -21.22
C GLN A 220 10.17 20.51 -21.55
N THR A 221 9.34 21.12 -22.42
CA THR A 221 9.44 22.55 -22.77
C THR A 221 9.28 23.46 -21.55
N MET A 222 8.45 23.02 -20.56
CA MET A 222 8.30 23.69 -19.27
C MET A 222 9.47 23.42 -18.29
N GLY A 223 10.52 22.74 -18.74
CA GLY A 223 11.74 22.47 -17.97
C GLY A 223 11.65 21.23 -17.06
N MET A 224 10.63 20.36 -17.25
CA MET A 224 10.52 19.13 -16.47
C MET A 224 11.47 18.05 -16.98
N ASN A 225 12.28 17.50 -16.08
CA ASN A 225 13.17 16.38 -16.40
C ASN A 225 12.43 15.06 -16.17
N LEU A 226 11.92 14.44 -17.25
CA LEU A 226 11.11 13.21 -17.19
C LEU A 226 11.90 12.02 -16.62
N ASN A 227 13.20 11.92 -16.88
CA ASN A 227 14.04 10.85 -16.34
C ASN A 227 14.17 10.96 -14.80
N ARG A 228 14.37 12.18 -14.29
CA ARG A 228 14.37 12.44 -12.85
C ARG A 228 13.00 12.16 -12.23
N MET A 229 11.92 12.57 -12.87
CA MET A 229 10.56 12.30 -12.40
C MET A 229 10.28 10.80 -12.32
N ARG A 230 10.69 10.03 -13.34
CA ARG A 230 10.57 8.57 -13.36
C ARG A 230 11.36 7.93 -12.20
N LEU A 231 12.61 8.34 -12.02
CA LEU A 231 13.45 7.83 -10.93
C LEU A 231 12.82 8.08 -9.56
N LEU A 232 12.39 9.31 -9.30
CA LEU A 232 11.74 9.69 -8.05
C LEU A 232 10.40 8.95 -7.86
N LEU A 233 9.61 8.79 -8.92
CA LEU A 233 8.37 8.02 -8.90
C LEU A 233 8.64 6.57 -8.47
N VAL A 234 9.61 5.90 -9.10
CA VAL A 234 9.92 4.50 -8.82
C VAL A 234 10.45 4.35 -7.39
N ILE A 235 11.40 5.19 -6.97
CA ILE A 235 11.97 5.14 -5.62
C ILE A 235 10.90 5.43 -4.57
N GLY A 236 10.10 6.49 -4.74
CA GLY A 236 9.05 6.86 -3.80
C GLY A 236 7.97 5.79 -3.68
N THR A 237 7.51 5.26 -4.83
CA THR A 237 6.53 4.17 -4.86
C THR A 237 7.10 2.90 -4.23
N ALA A 238 8.34 2.55 -4.54
CA ALA A 238 9.01 1.38 -4.01
C ALA A 238 9.20 1.44 -2.49
N GLY A 239 9.58 2.60 -1.97
CA GLY A 239 9.67 2.79 -0.52
C GLY A 239 8.34 2.53 0.18
N ILE A 240 7.27 3.14 -0.31
CA ILE A 240 5.93 2.97 0.24
C ILE A 240 5.44 1.52 0.11
N VAL A 241 5.45 0.99 -1.11
CA VAL A 241 4.88 -0.34 -1.41
C VAL A 241 5.73 -1.44 -0.80
N GLY A 242 7.06 -1.33 -0.90
CA GLY A 242 7.98 -2.30 -0.29
C GLY A 242 7.85 -2.34 1.23
N GLY A 243 7.82 -1.17 1.88
CA GLY A 243 7.60 -1.07 3.32
C GLY A 243 6.24 -1.60 3.76
N ALA A 244 5.17 -1.24 3.03
CA ALA A 244 3.82 -1.74 3.29
C ALA A 244 3.76 -3.28 3.16
N THR A 245 4.29 -3.83 2.05
CA THR A 245 4.28 -5.28 1.80
C THR A 245 5.12 -6.03 2.83
N ALA A 246 6.28 -5.50 3.23
CA ALA A 246 7.14 -6.10 4.23
C ALA A 246 6.46 -6.29 5.60
N VAL A 247 5.59 -5.36 5.96
CA VAL A 247 4.89 -5.36 7.26
C VAL A 247 3.53 -6.04 7.18
N ALA A 248 2.75 -5.75 6.15
CA ALA A 248 1.34 -6.13 6.08
C ALA A 248 1.04 -7.22 5.03
N GLY A 249 2.04 -7.69 4.27
CA GLY A 249 1.80 -8.54 3.11
C GLY A 249 1.20 -7.76 1.93
N ALA A 250 0.68 -8.46 0.94
CA ALA A 250 0.17 -7.83 -0.26
C ALA A 250 -1.25 -7.25 -0.04
N ILE A 251 -1.36 -5.93 -0.08
CA ILE A 251 -2.64 -5.21 -0.05
C ILE A 251 -2.79 -4.46 -1.38
N GLY A 252 -3.72 -4.92 -2.22
CA GLY A 252 -3.99 -4.33 -3.53
C GLY A 252 -5.22 -3.44 -3.57
N PHE A 253 -5.49 -2.89 -4.77
CA PHE A 253 -6.65 -2.09 -5.13
C PHE A 253 -6.76 -0.70 -4.51
N ILE A 254 -6.15 -0.39 -3.37
CA ILE A 254 -6.24 0.94 -2.74
C ILE A 254 -5.68 2.00 -3.68
N GLY A 255 -4.48 1.75 -4.22
CA GLY A 255 -3.82 2.66 -5.16
C GLY A 255 -4.52 2.77 -6.52
N LEU A 256 -5.36 1.82 -6.87
CA LEU A 256 -6.18 1.86 -8.08
C LEU A 256 -7.49 2.63 -7.86
N VAL A 257 -8.23 2.25 -6.84
CA VAL A 257 -9.62 2.66 -6.60
C VAL A 257 -9.71 4.09 -6.04
N VAL A 258 -8.90 4.39 -5.03
CA VAL A 258 -8.99 5.67 -4.31
C VAL A 258 -8.71 6.88 -5.19
N PRO A 259 -7.60 6.93 -5.96
CA PRO A 259 -7.35 8.07 -6.84
C PRO A 259 -8.44 8.22 -7.91
N HIS A 260 -8.99 7.10 -8.39
CA HIS A 260 -10.05 7.14 -9.39
C HIS A 260 -11.33 7.79 -8.84
N ILE A 261 -11.79 7.38 -7.65
CA ILE A 261 -12.98 7.94 -6.98
C ILE A 261 -12.80 9.44 -6.69
N LEU A 262 -11.60 9.84 -6.24
CA LEU A 262 -11.33 11.21 -5.81
C LEU A 262 -10.99 12.17 -6.96
N ARG A 263 -10.59 11.66 -8.13
CA ARG A 263 -10.20 12.47 -9.30
C ARG A 263 -11.24 13.54 -9.69
N PRO A 264 -12.55 13.23 -9.83
CA PRO A 264 -13.56 14.24 -10.15
C PRO A 264 -13.68 15.32 -9.08
N LEU A 265 -13.50 14.96 -7.80
CA LEU A 265 -13.65 15.88 -6.67
C LEU A 265 -12.51 16.91 -6.56
N VAL A 266 -11.38 16.64 -7.20
CA VAL A 266 -10.21 17.55 -7.22
C VAL A 266 -10.03 18.24 -8.58
N GLY A 267 -11.04 18.15 -9.47
CA GLY A 267 -11.00 18.75 -10.82
C GLY A 267 -9.96 18.08 -11.74
N GLY A 268 -9.63 16.82 -11.52
CA GLY A 268 -8.67 16.07 -12.34
C GLY A 268 -7.21 16.47 -12.15
N GLN A 269 -6.88 17.45 -11.29
CA GLN A 269 -5.53 17.98 -11.11
C GLN A 269 -4.64 17.00 -10.31
N PRO A 270 -3.55 16.45 -10.91
CA PRO A 270 -2.70 15.45 -10.28
C PRO A 270 -2.09 15.90 -8.95
N SER A 271 -1.57 17.11 -8.84
CA SER A 271 -0.98 17.62 -7.61
C SER A 271 -1.95 17.63 -6.43
N ARG A 272 -3.22 17.94 -6.68
CA ARG A 272 -4.28 17.88 -5.65
C ARG A 272 -4.71 16.46 -5.36
N LEU A 273 -4.70 15.60 -6.39
CA LEU A 273 -5.07 14.20 -6.27
C LEU A 273 -4.10 13.43 -5.37
N LEU A 274 -2.81 13.77 -5.36
CA LEU A 274 -1.82 13.17 -4.46
C LEU A 274 -2.27 13.26 -3.00
N TRP A 275 -2.58 14.46 -2.51
CA TRP A 275 -3.02 14.69 -1.14
C TRP A 275 -4.38 14.05 -0.82
N ALA A 276 -5.34 14.22 -1.73
CA ALA A 276 -6.66 13.63 -1.56
C ALA A 276 -6.56 12.10 -1.48
N SER A 277 -5.72 11.49 -2.33
CA SER A 277 -5.56 10.03 -2.37
C SER A 277 -4.80 9.48 -1.17
N ALA A 278 -3.87 10.24 -0.59
CA ALA A 278 -3.26 9.87 0.68
C ALA A 278 -4.32 9.75 1.80
N LEU A 279 -5.18 10.76 1.93
CA LEU A 279 -6.26 10.73 2.93
C LEU A 279 -7.30 9.65 2.61
N GLY A 280 -7.72 9.54 1.34
CA GLY A 280 -8.69 8.54 0.91
C GLY A 280 -8.19 7.11 1.05
N GLY A 281 -6.90 6.87 0.82
CA GLY A 281 -6.28 5.56 1.04
C GLY A 281 -6.26 5.17 2.51
N ALA A 282 -5.94 6.11 3.40
CA ALA A 282 -6.03 5.92 4.84
C ALA A 282 -7.46 5.58 5.28
N ILE A 283 -8.47 6.30 4.75
CA ILE A 283 -9.89 6.02 5.01
C ILE A 283 -10.26 4.61 4.54
N MET A 284 -9.93 4.27 3.29
CA MET A 284 -10.31 2.98 2.71
C MET A 284 -9.71 1.81 3.49
N LEU A 285 -8.43 1.88 3.88
CA LEU A 285 -7.80 0.80 4.61
C LEU A 285 -8.30 0.69 6.05
N GLN A 286 -8.57 1.81 6.73
CA GLN A 286 -9.21 1.81 8.05
C GLN A 286 -10.61 1.20 8.00
N LEU A 287 -11.43 1.56 7.01
CA LEU A 287 -12.76 0.97 6.83
C LEU A 287 -12.68 -0.54 6.58
N ALA A 288 -11.76 -0.98 5.71
CA ALA A 288 -11.55 -2.40 5.44
C ALA A 288 -11.10 -3.15 6.71
N ASP A 289 -10.18 -2.57 7.49
CA ASP A 289 -9.70 -3.16 8.74
C ASP A 289 -10.78 -3.25 9.83
N ILE A 290 -11.60 -2.22 9.96
CA ILE A 290 -12.76 -2.24 10.88
C ILE A 290 -13.78 -3.28 10.41
N ALA A 291 -14.07 -3.33 9.11
CA ALA A 291 -15.02 -4.29 8.55
C ALA A 291 -14.59 -5.74 8.82
N VAL A 292 -13.32 -6.08 8.64
CA VAL A 292 -12.76 -7.41 8.96
C VAL A 292 -13.05 -7.79 10.42
N ARG A 293 -12.86 -6.87 11.35
CA ARG A 293 -13.05 -7.11 12.80
C ARG A 293 -14.51 -7.23 13.22
N VAL A 294 -15.41 -6.58 12.48
CA VAL A 294 -16.87 -6.57 12.81
C VAL A 294 -17.60 -7.72 12.12
N ILE A 295 -17.29 -8.02 10.84
CA ILE A 295 -18.03 -9.00 10.05
C ILE A 295 -17.72 -10.43 10.51
N LEU A 296 -16.48 -10.75 10.80
CA LEU A 296 -16.03 -12.10 11.18
C LEU A 296 -15.07 -12.06 12.37
N PRO A 297 -15.54 -11.69 13.58
CA PRO A 297 -14.67 -11.50 14.75
C PRO A 297 -13.98 -12.79 15.20
N SER A 298 -14.54 -13.97 14.89
CA SER A 298 -14.00 -15.29 15.24
C SER A 298 -13.12 -15.92 14.16
N ARG A 299 -12.99 -15.28 12.98
CA ARG A 299 -12.18 -15.78 11.87
C ARG A 299 -11.18 -14.71 11.42
N ASP A 300 -9.98 -15.15 11.11
CA ASP A 300 -8.92 -14.26 10.60
C ASP A 300 -9.13 -13.98 9.10
N LEU A 301 -10.15 -13.15 8.80
CA LEU A 301 -10.37 -12.68 7.43
C LEU A 301 -9.23 -11.76 7.01
N LYS A 302 -8.52 -12.13 5.96
CA LYS A 302 -7.36 -11.36 5.48
C LYS A 302 -7.78 -10.07 4.79
N LEU A 303 -7.08 -9.00 5.09
CA LEU A 303 -7.42 -7.65 4.66
C LEU A 303 -7.36 -7.48 3.14
N GLY A 304 -6.34 -8.09 2.50
CA GLY A 304 -6.18 -8.08 1.05
C GLY A 304 -7.36 -8.74 0.31
N VAL A 305 -8.01 -9.73 0.92
CA VAL A 305 -9.23 -10.34 0.36
C VAL A 305 -10.37 -9.32 0.35
N VAL A 306 -10.56 -8.58 1.43
CA VAL A 306 -11.63 -7.57 1.53
C VAL A 306 -11.39 -6.42 0.55
N THR A 307 -10.14 -5.92 0.47
CA THR A 307 -9.81 -4.86 -0.49
C THR A 307 -9.98 -5.31 -1.94
N ALA A 308 -9.69 -6.59 -2.25
CA ALA A 308 -9.91 -7.17 -3.57
C ALA A 308 -11.40 -7.34 -3.89
N LEU A 309 -12.21 -7.82 -2.94
CA LEU A 309 -13.66 -7.98 -3.11
C LEU A 309 -14.38 -6.64 -3.37
N VAL A 310 -13.88 -5.55 -2.80
CA VAL A 310 -14.41 -4.21 -3.06
C VAL A 310 -13.80 -3.62 -4.33
N GLY A 311 -12.50 -3.80 -4.53
CA GLY A 311 -11.75 -3.18 -5.61
C GLY A 311 -12.03 -3.79 -6.98
N ALA A 312 -12.12 -5.13 -7.09
CA ALA A 312 -12.31 -5.80 -8.38
C ALA A 312 -13.65 -5.46 -9.07
N PRO A 313 -14.81 -5.46 -8.37
CA PRO A 313 -16.06 -5.02 -9.00
C PRO A 313 -16.04 -3.55 -9.44
N LEU A 314 -15.43 -2.66 -8.64
CA LEU A 314 -15.25 -1.27 -9.02
C LEU A 314 -14.37 -1.14 -10.27
N PHE A 315 -13.29 -1.91 -10.36
CA PHE A 315 -12.41 -1.93 -11.53
C PHE A 315 -13.13 -2.43 -12.79
N LEU A 316 -13.93 -3.50 -12.68
CA LEU A 316 -14.76 -3.98 -13.79
C LEU A 316 -15.78 -2.93 -14.25
N HIS A 317 -16.43 -2.26 -13.29
CA HIS A 317 -17.35 -1.15 -13.61
C HIS A 317 -16.64 -0.02 -14.36
N LEU A 318 -15.41 0.32 -13.95
CA LEU A 318 -14.59 1.34 -14.60
C LEU A 318 -14.26 0.99 -16.04
N ILE A 319 -13.82 -0.24 -16.30
CA ILE A 319 -13.55 -0.72 -17.67
C ILE A 319 -14.80 -0.61 -18.53
N TYR A 320 -15.95 -1.05 -18.01
CA TYR A 320 -17.22 -0.98 -18.73
C TYR A 320 -17.63 0.46 -19.07
N LYS A 321 -17.48 1.40 -18.12
CA LYS A 321 -17.77 2.82 -18.34
C LYS A 321 -16.83 3.47 -19.36
N THR A 322 -15.52 3.16 -19.29
CA THR A 322 -14.51 3.68 -20.22
C THR A 322 -14.78 3.19 -21.64
N ARG A 323 -15.17 1.92 -21.81
CA ARG A 323 -15.55 1.36 -23.10
C ARG A 323 -16.72 2.10 -23.74
N LYS A 324 -17.75 2.49 -22.95
CA LYS A 324 -18.91 3.25 -23.47
C LYS A 324 -18.58 4.68 -23.86
N GLY A 325 -17.52 5.27 -23.34
CA GLY A 325 -17.06 6.61 -23.71
C GLY A 325 -16.16 6.64 -24.94
N LEU A 326 -15.74 5.48 -25.47
CA LEU A 326 -14.93 5.31 -26.67
C LEU A 326 -15.75 4.81 -27.89
N ALA A 327 -17.00 4.42 -27.66
CA ALA A 327 -17.99 4.07 -28.68
C ALA A 327 -18.97 5.24 -28.91
#